data_0c66ffba3a110614f67fd48b72e210ad
#
_entry.id   0c66ffba3a110614f67fd48b72e210ad
#
_cell.length_a   1.000
_cell.length_b   1.000
_cell.length_c   1.000
_cell.angle_alpha   90.00
_cell.angle_beta   90.00
_cell.angle_gamma   90.00
#
_symmetry.space_group_name_H-M   'P 1'
#
loop_
_entity.id
_entity.type
_entity.pdbx_description
1 polymer ?
#
loop_
_entity_poly.entity_id
_entity_poly.type
_entity_poly.pdbx_seq_one_letter_code
_entity_poly.pdbx_strand_id
1 'polypeptide(L)'
;MKNKIFIIIFASSLLAGCWNSGGHGDETYIVATDATLAPMSFMSVGNDMIGFEPDLIRAIADKAKINISLVNVEWAGLFGGLITKKFDMIISSVTVLEERKQRMGFSIPYLKSGLTLVVRKDEKKITSFEDAKNNNVLVGAQIGTTAYYFLEKESSIKTKGYQMYGHAISDLINGKIHAVLGESSGTLFLKNQPLFQEVKIVGEILSNEFYAVVLRKDENQLMTQINLAIKKLIADGTIAQLHKKWDLGQAAQVP
;
A
#
# COMPACT_ATOMS: atom_id res chain seq x y z
N MET A 1 -15.38 -66.01 -63.31
CA MET A 1 -15.19 -65.62 -61.90
C MET A 1 -14.28 -64.38 -61.88
N LYS A 2 -14.82 -63.20 -61.67
CA LYS A 2 -14.09 -61.93 -61.74
C LYS A 2 -13.94 -61.39 -60.31
N ASN A 3 -12.72 -61.41 -59.72
CA ASN A 3 -12.39 -60.83 -58.44
C ASN A 3 -12.30 -59.31 -58.61
N LYS A 4 -13.14 -58.58 -57.87
CA LYS A 4 -13.03 -57.10 -57.68
C LYS A 4 -12.23 -56.84 -56.45
N ILE A 5 -11.05 -56.23 -56.58
CA ILE A 5 -10.23 -55.71 -55.50
C ILE A 5 -10.77 -54.31 -55.13
N PHE A 6 -11.22 -54.18 -53.91
CA PHE A 6 -11.60 -52.87 -53.34
C PHE A 6 -10.36 -52.23 -52.66
N ILE A 7 -9.89 -51.13 -53.22
CA ILE A 7 -8.84 -50.34 -52.66
C ILE A 7 -9.51 -49.31 -51.68
N ILE A 8 -9.27 -49.49 -50.39
CA ILE A 8 -9.70 -48.52 -49.33
C ILE A 8 -8.59 -47.50 -49.23
N ILE A 9 -8.87 -46.28 -49.68
CA ILE A 9 -7.99 -45.12 -49.50
C ILE A 9 -8.25 -44.57 -48.09
N PHE A 10 -7.26 -44.73 -47.19
CA PHE A 10 -7.26 -44.15 -45.85
C PHE A 10 -6.83 -42.67 -45.96
N ALA A 11 -7.80 -41.77 -45.90
CA ALA A 11 -7.54 -40.34 -45.85
C ALA A 11 -7.11 -39.99 -44.43
N SER A 12 -5.81 -39.81 -44.20
CA SER A 12 -5.23 -39.27 -42.97
C SER A 12 -5.48 -37.77 -42.91
N SER A 13 -6.52 -37.36 -42.18
CA SER A 13 -6.78 -35.96 -41.82
C SER A 13 -5.74 -35.50 -40.81
N LEU A 14 -4.81 -34.66 -41.26
CA LEU A 14 -3.92 -33.90 -40.45
C LEU A 14 -4.77 -32.90 -39.64
N LEU A 15 -5.05 -33.21 -38.39
CA LEU A 15 -5.51 -32.25 -37.37
C LEU A 15 -4.34 -31.30 -37.05
N ALA A 16 -4.26 -30.19 -37.79
CA ALA A 16 -3.49 -29.04 -37.38
C ALA A 16 -4.12 -28.51 -36.06
N GLY A 17 -3.56 -28.94 -34.94
CA GLY A 17 -3.88 -28.36 -33.63
C GLY A 17 -3.51 -26.90 -33.68
N CYS A 18 -4.51 -26.02 -33.71
CA CYS A 18 -4.33 -24.62 -33.37
C CYS A 18 -3.83 -24.59 -31.94
N TRP A 19 -2.53 -24.38 -31.77
CA TRP A 19 -1.94 -23.98 -30.50
C TRP A 19 -2.48 -22.59 -30.22
N ASN A 20 -3.55 -22.55 -29.45
CA ASN A 20 -4.10 -21.32 -28.94
C ASN A 20 -3.05 -20.76 -27.97
N SER A 21 -2.25 -19.81 -28.43
CA SER A 21 -1.43 -18.97 -27.58
C SER A 21 -2.41 -18.20 -26.68
N GLY A 22 -2.68 -18.75 -25.49
CA GLY A 22 -3.55 -18.16 -24.49
C GLY A 22 -3.06 -16.75 -24.17
N GLY A 23 -3.72 -15.78 -24.77
CA GLY A 23 -3.58 -14.40 -24.37
C GLY A 23 -4.09 -14.29 -22.94
N HIS A 24 -3.26 -13.78 -22.06
CA HIS A 24 -3.59 -13.41 -20.66
C HIS A 24 -4.60 -12.23 -20.60
N GLY A 25 -5.59 -12.19 -21.51
CA GLY A 25 -6.47 -11.04 -21.70
C GLY A 25 -7.69 -10.94 -20.78
N ASP A 26 -8.06 -11.99 -20.06
CA ASP A 26 -9.34 -12.02 -19.33
C ASP A 26 -9.21 -12.16 -17.80
N GLU A 27 -8.02 -12.38 -17.25
CA GLU A 27 -7.83 -12.50 -15.80
C GLU A 27 -7.80 -11.11 -15.15
N THR A 28 -8.70 -10.88 -14.17
CA THR A 28 -8.75 -9.65 -13.39
C THR A 28 -8.12 -9.91 -12.02
N TYR A 29 -7.02 -9.22 -11.72
CA TYR A 29 -6.35 -9.29 -10.44
C TYR A 29 -7.08 -8.45 -9.40
N ILE A 30 -7.31 -9.02 -8.22
CA ILE A 30 -7.92 -8.31 -7.09
C ILE A 30 -6.81 -7.62 -6.30
N VAL A 31 -6.94 -6.29 -6.13
CA VAL A 31 -5.99 -5.47 -5.38
C VAL A 31 -6.64 -4.93 -4.12
N ALA A 32 -6.09 -5.27 -2.96
CA ALA A 32 -6.58 -4.81 -1.67
C ALA A 32 -5.86 -3.54 -1.20
N THR A 33 -6.63 -2.63 -0.60
CA THR A 33 -6.13 -1.43 0.07
C THR A 33 -6.98 -1.16 1.31
N ASP A 34 -6.40 -0.59 2.36
CA ASP A 34 -7.14 -0.01 3.48
C ASP A 34 -7.47 1.45 3.13
N ALA A 35 -8.73 1.69 2.77
CA ALA A 35 -9.18 3.00 2.32
C ALA A 35 -9.57 3.93 3.48
N THR A 36 -8.70 4.04 4.50
CA THR A 36 -8.90 4.87 5.70
C THR A 36 -7.81 5.92 5.91
N LEU A 37 -6.78 5.95 5.04
CA LEU A 37 -5.62 6.82 5.17
C LEU A 37 -5.51 7.81 3.99
N ALA A 38 -6.18 8.94 4.07
CA ALA A 38 -6.00 10.03 3.12
C ALA A 38 -4.58 10.65 3.27
N PRO A 39 -3.92 11.06 2.18
CA PRO A 39 -4.33 11.06 0.77
C PRO A 39 -3.96 9.76 0.05
N MET A 40 -3.45 8.76 0.79
CA MET A 40 -2.92 7.52 0.21
C MET A 40 -4.04 6.69 -0.40
N SER A 41 -5.00 6.26 0.41
CA SER A 41 -6.21 5.56 -0.03
C SER A 41 -7.36 5.88 0.92
N PHE A 42 -8.50 6.33 0.40
CA PHE A 42 -9.67 6.67 1.22
C PHE A 42 -10.97 6.61 0.39
N MET A 43 -12.09 6.56 1.11
CA MET A 43 -13.39 6.56 0.49
C MET A 43 -13.87 8.00 0.21
N SER A 44 -14.34 8.27 -1.00
CA SER A 44 -15.01 9.54 -1.35
C SER A 44 -16.42 9.58 -0.76
N VAL A 45 -17.04 10.76 -0.79
CA VAL A 45 -18.46 10.92 -0.44
C VAL A 45 -19.37 10.07 -1.34
N GLY A 46 -18.95 9.82 -2.58
CA GLY A 46 -19.63 8.95 -3.55
C GLY A 46 -19.36 7.45 -3.37
N ASN A 47 -18.67 7.07 -2.30
CA ASN A 47 -18.28 5.68 -2.01
C ASN A 47 -17.30 5.07 -3.04
N ASP A 48 -16.52 5.90 -3.72
CA ASP A 48 -15.42 5.46 -4.58
C ASP A 48 -14.11 5.42 -3.80
N MET A 49 -13.26 4.43 -4.08
CA MET A 49 -11.88 4.42 -3.57
C MET A 49 -11.01 5.35 -4.39
N ILE A 50 -10.53 6.42 -3.74
CA ILE A 50 -9.72 7.48 -4.31
C ILE A 50 -8.45 7.67 -3.49
N GLY A 51 -7.48 8.36 -4.07
CA GLY A 51 -6.20 8.64 -3.40
C GLY A 51 -5.02 8.40 -4.33
N PHE A 52 -3.83 8.66 -3.81
CA PHE A 52 -2.59 8.44 -4.54
C PHE A 52 -2.42 6.97 -4.97
N GLU A 53 -2.66 6.03 -4.07
CA GLU A 53 -2.45 4.60 -4.33
C GLU A 53 -3.50 4.00 -5.29
N PRO A 54 -4.80 4.31 -5.19
CA PRO A 54 -5.77 3.95 -6.21
C PRO A 54 -5.44 4.47 -7.61
N ASP A 55 -4.95 5.72 -7.72
CA ASP A 55 -4.52 6.27 -9.01
C ASP A 55 -3.26 5.59 -9.51
N LEU A 56 -2.29 5.36 -8.64
CA LEU A 56 -1.02 4.72 -8.99
C LEU A 56 -1.24 3.27 -9.47
N ILE A 57 -2.05 2.48 -8.76
CA ILE A 57 -2.24 1.07 -9.17
C ILE A 57 -3.02 0.96 -10.47
N ARG A 58 -3.95 1.88 -10.76
CA ARG A 58 -4.61 1.95 -12.08
C ARG A 58 -3.57 2.28 -13.18
N ALA A 59 -2.69 3.25 -12.94
CA ALA A 59 -1.62 3.59 -13.89
C ALA A 59 -0.63 2.42 -14.09
N ILE A 60 -0.29 1.69 -13.01
CA ILE A 60 0.53 0.48 -13.08
C ILE A 60 -0.17 -0.60 -13.94
N ALA A 61 -1.45 -0.86 -13.70
CA ALA A 61 -2.24 -1.85 -14.43
C ALA A 61 -2.30 -1.53 -15.93
N ASP A 62 -2.59 -0.29 -16.28
CA ASP A 62 -2.61 0.19 -17.66
C ASP A 62 -1.24 -0.02 -18.34
N LYS A 63 -0.16 0.34 -17.65
CA LYS A 63 1.20 0.20 -18.17
C LYS A 63 1.65 -1.26 -18.28
N ALA A 64 1.20 -2.11 -17.37
CA ALA A 64 1.46 -3.56 -17.35
C ALA A 64 0.51 -4.34 -18.28
N LYS A 65 -0.57 -3.72 -18.78
CA LYS A 65 -1.64 -4.34 -19.58
C LYS A 65 -2.32 -5.51 -18.84
N ILE A 66 -2.68 -5.27 -17.60
CA ILE A 66 -3.46 -6.21 -16.77
C ILE A 66 -4.76 -5.56 -16.32
N ASN A 67 -5.80 -6.37 -16.13
CA ASN A 67 -7.05 -5.91 -15.54
C ASN A 67 -6.96 -6.00 -14.02
N ILE A 68 -7.47 -5.00 -13.31
CA ILE A 68 -7.53 -5.00 -11.84
C ILE A 68 -8.91 -4.63 -11.32
N SER A 69 -9.23 -5.13 -10.13
CA SER A 69 -10.37 -4.71 -9.32
C SER A 69 -9.88 -4.32 -7.92
N LEU A 70 -10.22 -3.12 -7.46
CA LEU A 70 -9.86 -2.64 -6.13
C LEU A 70 -10.90 -3.08 -5.10
N VAL A 71 -10.43 -3.58 -3.96
CA VAL A 71 -11.26 -3.94 -2.81
C VAL A 71 -10.76 -3.24 -1.55
N ASN A 72 -11.71 -2.71 -0.76
CA ASN A 72 -11.40 -2.12 0.53
C ASN A 72 -11.31 -3.22 1.60
N VAL A 73 -10.16 -3.32 2.26
CA VAL A 73 -9.90 -4.32 3.32
C VAL A 73 -9.19 -3.62 4.47
N GLU A 74 -9.69 -3.77 5.68
CA GLU A 74 -9.04 -3.23 6.88
C GLU A 74 -7.60 -3.74 7.00
N TRP A 75 -6.71 -2.87 7.49
CA TRP A 75 -5.27 -3.15 7.65
C TRP A 75 -4.96 -4.51 8.26
N ALA A 76 -5.66 -4.87 9.34
CA ALA A 76 -5.48 -6.15 10.04
C ALA A 76 -5.73 -7.38 9.15
N GLY A 77 -6.54 -7.24 8.10
CA GLY A 77 -6.90 -8.31 7.17
C GLY A 77 -5.98 -8.45 5.96
N LEU A 78 -5.18 -7.42 5.64
CA LEU A 78 -4.43 -7.35 4.40
C LEU A 78 -3.45 -8.53 4.21
N PHE A 79 -2.54 -8.73 5.15
CA PHE A 79 -1.49 -9.74 4.97
C PHE A 79 -2.03 -11.17 5.01
N GLY A 80 -2.98 -11.44 5.90
CA GLY A 80 -3.66 -12.74 5.97
C GLY A 80 -4.46 -13.05 4.70
N GLY A 81 -5.17 -12.06 4.16
CA GLY A 81 -5.94 -12.19 2.93
C GLY A 81 -5.06 -12.47 1.70
N LEU A 82 -3.91 -11.82 1.58
CA LEU A 82 -2.94 -12.07 0.51
C LEU A 82 -2.41 -13.51 0.55
N ILE A 83 -1.99 -13.96 1.74
CA ILE A 83 -1.44 -15.31 1.92
C ILE A 83 -2.50 -16.39 1.64
N THR A 84 -3.74 -16.15 2.03
CA THR A 84 -4.87 -17.06 1.79
C THR A 84 -5.54 -16.91 0.42
N LYS A 85 -4.94 -16.11 -0.48
CA LYS A 85 -5.38 -15.90 -1.87
C LYS A 85 -6.80 -15.31 -2.00
N LYS A 86 -7.23 -14.48 -1.03
CA LYS A 86 -8.48 -13.73 -1.13
C LYS A 86 -8.37 -12.57 -2.13
N PHE A 87 -7.16 -12.10 -2.37
CA PHE A 87 -6.77 -11.12 -3.38
C PHE A 87 -5.31 -11.36 -3.80
N ASP A 88 -4.88 -10.69 -4.85
CA ASP A 88 -3.61 -10.98 -5.52
C ASP A 88 -2.50 -10.01 -5.17
N MET A 89 -2.86 -8.77 -4.85
CA MET A 89 -1.94 -7.69 -4.54
C MET A 89 -2.44 -6.84 -3.38
N ILE A 90 -1.51 -6.17 -2.70
CA ILE A 90 -1.80 -5.10 -1.75
C ILE A 90 -1.09 -3.84 -2.21
N ILE A 91 -1.81 -2.71 -2.21
CA ILE A 91 -1.25 -1.36 -2.26
C ILE A 91 -1.91 -0.53 -1.16
N SER A 92 -1.21 -0.34 -0.05
CA SER A 92 -1.79 0.25 1.17
C SER A 92 -0.69 0.78 2.10
N SER A 93 0.19 1.63 1.60
CA SER A 93 1.31 2.22 2.34
C SER A 93 2.16 1.18 3.08
N VAL A 94 2.37 0.02 2.45
CA VAL A 94 3.08 -1.09 3.09
C VAL A 94 4.57 -0.84 3.03
N THR A 95 5.17 -0.59 4.20
CA THR A 95 6.62 -0.45 4.34
C THR A 95 7.34 -1.74 4.03
N VAL A 96 8.39 -1.64 3.22
CA VAL A 96 9.33 -2.72 2.91
C VAL A 96 10.17 -3.03 4.13
N LEU A 97 9.91 -4.15 4.79
CA LEU A 97 10.66 -4.66 5.94
C LEU A 97 11.23 -6.03 5.64
N GLU A 98 12.44 -6.32 6.12
CA GLU A 98 13.08 -7.63 5.93
C GLU A 98 12.25 -8.78 6.51
N GLU A 99 11.61 -8.58 7.66
CA GLU A 99 10.70 -9.56 8.27
C GLU A 99 9.50 -9.86 7.36
N ARG A 100 8.93 -8.84 6.70
CA ARG A 100 7.83 -9.01 5.74
C ARG A 100 8.28 -9.70 4.46
N LYS A 101 9.50 -9.43 3.97
CA LYS A 101 10.09 -10.09 2.80
C LYS A 101 10.28 -11.59 2.98
N GLN A 102 10.35 -12.08 4.20
CA GLN A 102 10.42 -13.52 4.46
C GLN A 102 9.16 -14.25 3.99
N ARG A 103 8.01 -13.59 4.02
CA ARG A 103 6.70 -14.17 3.73
C ARG A 103 6.03 -13.67 2.45
N MET A 104 6.42 -12.50 1.96
CA MET A 104 5.77 -11.80 0.84
C MET A 104 6.82 -11.24 -0.12
N GLY A 105 6.43 -11.03 -1.39
CA GLY A 105 7.20 -10.32 -2.39
C GLY A 105 6.86 -8.81 -2.37
N PHE A 106 7.85 -7.97 -2.64
CA PHE A 106 7.71 -6.53 -2.71
C PHE A 106 8.20 -6.03 -4.07
N SER A 107 7.43 -5.14 -4.69
CA SER A 107 7.89 -4.41 -5.87
C SER A 107 9.07 -3.48 -5.55
N ILE A 108 9.65 -2.88 -6.58
CA ILE A 108 10.45 -1.67 -6.35
C ILE A 108 9.59 -0.62 -5.66
N PRO A 109 10.16 0.20 -4.77
CA PRO A 109 9.40 1.22 -4.04
C PRO A 109 8.77 2.25 -4.98
N TYR A 110 7.58 2.73 -4.60
CA TYR A 110 6.89 3.81 -5.31
C TYR A 110 6.84 5.11 -4.52
N LEU A 111 7.13 5.09 -3.21
CA LEU A 111 7.09 6.25 -2.34
C LEU A 111 8.06 6.11 -1.18
N LYS A 112 8.70 7.23 -0.82
CA LYS A 112 9.49 7.36 0.40
C LYS A 112 8.63 7.94 1.51
N SER A 113 8.74 7.38 2.71
CA SER A 113 8.02 7.79 3.91
C SER A 113 8.93 7.70 5.15
N GLY A 114 8.34 7.85 6.31
CA GLY A 114 8.97 7.69 7.61
C GLY A 114 7.96 7.94 8.71
N LEU A 115 8.36 7.83 9.96
CA LEU A 115 7.50 8.02 11.10
C LEU A 115 7.55 9.46 11.61
N THR A 116 6.39 10.00 11.96
CA THR A 116 6.23 11.35 12.51
C THR A 116 5.41 11.32 13.79
N LEU A 117 5.76 12.18 14.73
CA LEU A 117 5.02 12.36 15.97
C LEU A 117 4.02 13.50 15.81
N VAL A 118 2.76 13.22 16.15
CA VAL A 118 1.65 14.18 16.14
C VAL A 118 1.19 14.45 17.57
N VAL A 119 1.01 15.70 17.89
CA VAL A 119 0.49 16.16 19.19
C VAL A 119 -0.66 17.15 18.98
N ARG A 120 -1.43 17.45 20.04
CA ARG A 120 -2.42 18.52 19.97
C ARG A 120 -1.74 19.85 19.65
N LYS A 121 -2.45 20.75 19.00
CA LYS A 121 -1.94 22.06 18.59
C LYS A 121 -1.48 22.93 19.75
N ASP A 122 -2.16 22.85 20.90
CA ASP A 122 -1.88 23.57 22.12
C ASP A 122 -0.76 22.93 22.97
N GLU A 123 -0.27 21.73 22.62
CA GLU A 123 0.81 21.06 23.33
C GLU A 123 2.11 21.84 23.23
N LYS A 124 2.76 22.10 24.42
CA LYS A 124 3.98 22.90 24.52
C LYS A 124 5.17 22.14 25.09
N LYS A 125 4.94 20.98 25.73
CA LYS A 125 5.97 20.21 26.41
C LYS A 125 6.56 19.10 25.54
N ILE A 126 5.77 18.59 24.61
CA ILE A 126 6.19 17.53 23.70
C ILE A 126 6.46 18.17 22.35
N THR A 127 7.72 18.45 22.07
CA THR A 127 8.20 19.08 20.82
C THR A 127 9.05 18.13 19.98
N SER A 128 9.37 16.96 20.53
CA SER A 128 10.14 15.90 19.88
C SER A 128 9.74 14.51 20.40
N PHE A 129 10.23 13.46 19.76
CA PHE A 129 10.06 12.10 20.27
C PHE A 129 10.81 11.87 21.58
N GLU A 130 11.95 12.54 21.76
CA GLU A 130 12.73 12.46 22.98
C GLU A 130 11.98 13.10 24.17
N ASP A 131 11.27 14.22 23.95
CA ASP A 131 10.38 14.79 24.98
C ASP A 131 9.28 13.80 25.37
N ALA A 132 8.72 13.06 24.41
CA ALA A 132 7.72 12.04 24.70
C ALA A 132 8.28 10.92 25.59
N LYS A 133 9.51 10.49 25.37
CA LYS A 133 10.23 9.50 26.20
C LYS A 133 10.44 10.03 27.62
N ASN A 134 10.98 11.22 27.72
CA ASN A 134 11.35 11.83 29.01
C ASN A 134 10.14 12.16 29.90
N ASN A 135 8.98 12.39 29.31
CA ASN A 135 7.74 12.67 30.03
C ASN A 135 6.87 11.44 30.31
N ASN A 136 7.31 10.23 29.93
CA ASN A 136 6.57 8.98 30.12
C ASN A 136 5.11 9.07 29.64
N VAL A 137 4.91 9.60 28.45
CA VAL A 137 3.58 9.88 27.90
C VAL A 137 2.93 8.63 27.29
N LEU A 138 1.60 8.69 27.15
CA LEU A 138 0.84 7.68 26.42
C LEU A 138 0.78 8.08 24.95
N VAL A 139 1.36 7.25 24.07
CA VAL A 139 1.42 7.45 22.62
C VAL A 139 0.58 6.39 21.91
N GLY A 140 -0.28 6.83 21.00
CA GLY A 140 -1.10 5.97 20.17
C GLY A 140 -0.42 5.61 18.85
N ALA A 141 -0.68 4.41 18.34
CA ALA A 141 -0.32 4.00 16.98
C ALA A 141 -1.30 2.92 16.47
N GLN A 142 -1.40 2.76 15.17
CA GLN A 142 -2.20 1.70 14.57
C GLN A 142 -1.48 0.36 14.71
N ILE A 143 -2.16 -0.65 15.24
CA ILE A 143 -1.62 -1.99 15.47
C ILE A 143 -1.13 -2.61 14.15
N GLY A 144 0.04 -3.26 14.17
CA GLY A 144 0.61 -3.95 13.02
C GLY A 144 1.34 -3.04 12.03
N THR A 145 1.43 -1.72 12.29
CA THR A 145 2.24 -0.77 11.52
C THR A 145 3.67 -0.67 12.05
N THR A 146 4.56 -0.07 11.26
CA THR A 146 5.94 0.22 11.71
C THR A 146 5.94 1.17 12.90
N ALA A 147 5.01 2.12 12.96
CA ALA A 147 4.83 3.03 14.09
C ALA A 147 4.54 2.27 15.39
N TYR A 148 3.62 1.31 15.35
CA TYR A 148 3.28 0.50 16.52
C TYR A 148 4.48 -0.31 17.01
N TYR A 149 5.18 -1.03 16.11
CA TYR A 149 6.35 -1.82 16.47
C TYR A 149 7.55 -0.97 16.91
N PHE A 150 7.65 0.27 16.40
CA PHE A 150 8.66 1.22 16.85
C PHE A 150 8.42 1.60 18.32
N LEU A 151 7.17 1.91 18.69
CA LEU A 151 6.82 2.24 20.09
C LEU A 151 6.97 1.04 21.03
N GLU A 152 6.62 -0.18 20.59
CA GLU A 152 6.76 -1.38 21.43
C GLU A 152 8.21 -1.70 21.82
N LYS A 153 9.18 -1.20 21.05
CA LYS A 153 10.62 -1.31 21.37
C LYS A 153 11.10 -0.25 22.37
N GLU A 154 10.31 0.79 22.59
CA GLU A 154 10.66 1.92 23.46
C GLU A 154 10.05 1.75 24.86
N SER A 155 10.80 1.13 25.79
CA SER A 155 10.32 0.82 27.15
C SER A 155 9.93 2.05 27.99
N SER A 156 10.41 3.24 27.61
CA SER A 156 10.11 4.53 28.29
C SER A 156 8.78 5.17 27.88
N ILE A 157 8.09 4.60 26.87
CA ILE A 157 6.82 5.12 26.36
C ILE A 157 5.70 4.12 26.64
N LYS A 158 4.56 4.61 27.14
CA LYS A 158 3.34 3.81 27.20
C LYS A 158 2.67 3.82 25.85
N THR A 159 2.49 2.65 25.26
CA THR A 159 1.89 2.48 23.91
C THR A 159 0.42 2.13 24.05
N LYS A 160 -0.44 2.78 23.27
CA LYS A 160 -1.84 2.40 23.05
C LYS A 160 -2.07 2.02 21.59
N GLY A 161 -2.42 0.77 21.33
CA GLY A 161 -2.75 0.28 20.00
C GLY A 161 -4.18 0.64 19.59
N TYR A 162 -4.37 0.99 18.31
CA TYR A 162 -5.64 1.28 17.68
C TYR A 162 -5.83 0.44 16.42
N GLN A 163 -7.07 0.08 16.11
CA GLN A 163 -7.37 -0.63 14.85
C GLN A 163 -7.23 0.30 13.63
N MET A 164 -7.55 1.59 13.80
CA MET A 164 -7.48 2.59 12.74
C MET A 164 -6.71 3.81 13.22
N TYR A 165 -5.88 4.39 12.35
CA TYR A 165 -5.12 5.61 12.63
C TYR A 165 -6.02 6.79 13.03
N GLY A 166 -7.15 6.96 12.36
CA GLY A 166 -8.13 8.02 12.67
C GLY A 166 -8.69 7.95 14.09
N HIS A 167 -8.82 6.75 14.68
CA HIS A 167 -9.25 6.59 16.08
C HIS A 167 -8.18 7.09 17.06
N ALA A 168 -6.89 6.84 16.74
CA ALA A 168 -5.79 7.40 17.55
C ALA A 168 -5.78 8.93 17.51
N ILE A 169 -5.97 9.54 16.34
CA ILE A 169 -6.06 10.99 16.18
C ILE A 169 -7.27 11.55 16.95
N SER A 170 -8.42 10.90 16.88
CA SER A 170 -9.60 11.31 17.64
C SER A 170 -9.36 11.30 19.14
N ASP A 171 -8.74 10.24 19.66
CA ASP A 171 -8.38 10.17 21.09
C ASP A 171 -7.31 11.20 21.49
N LEU A 172 -6.38 11.55 20.59
CA LEU A 172 -5.43 12.63 20.79
C LEU A 172 -6.13 13.98 20.94
N ILE A 173 -7.03 14.34 20.02
CA ILE A 173 -7.80 15.58 20.05
C ILE A 173 -8.62 15.67 21.34
N ASN A 174 -9.24 14.58 21.76
CA ASN A 174 -10.04 14.50 22.99
C ASN A 174 -9.18 14.42 24.28
N GLY A 175 -7.85 14.50 24.18
CA GLY A 175 -6.95 14.50 25.34
C GLY A 175 -6.82 13.17 26.10
N LYS A 176 -7.29 12.04 25.50
CA LYS A 176 -7.17 10.70 26.10
C LYS A 176 -5.78 10.10 25.97
N ILE A 177 -5.01 10.56 24.98
CA ILE A 177 -3.59 10.26 24.77
C ILE A 177 -2.83 11.57 24.53
N HIS A 178 -1.51 11.51 24.61
CA HIS A 178 -0.67 12.71 24.54
C HIS A 178 -0.10 12.95 23.14
N ALA A 179 0.17 11.88 22.41
CA ALA A 179 0.72 11.94 21.06
C ALA A 179 0.24 10.73 20.23
N VAL A 180 0.39 10.81 18.91
CA VAL A 180 0.21 9.70 17.97
C VAL A 180 1.47 9.58 17.12
N LEU A 181 2.02 8.38 17.00
CA LEU A 181 3.04 8.05 16.04
C LEU A 181 2.39 7.44 14.79
N GLY A 182 2.74 7.96 13.62
CA GLY A 182 2.19 7.49 12.35
C GLY A 182 3.06 7.86 11.17
N GLU A 183 2.67 7.41 10.00
CA GLU A 183 3.41 7.61 8.76
C GLU A 183 3.34 9.06 8.27
N SER A 184 4.48 9.59 7.81
CA SER A 184 4.63 10.99 7.37
C SER A 184 3.74 11.32 6.15
N SER A 185 3.51 10.38 5.25
CA SER A 185 2.69 10.57 4.05
C SER A 185 1.24 10.92 4.40
N GLY A 186 0.62 10.19 5.33
CA GLY A 186 -0.71 10.51 5.84
C GLY A 186 -0.73 11.78 6.68
N THR A 187 0.27 11.96 7.54
CA THR A 187 0.32 13.08 8.48
C THR A 187 0.51 14.43 7.80
N LEU A 188 1.34 14.51 6.74
CA LEU A 188 1.58 15.77 6.02
C LEU A 188 0.33 16.30 5.29
N PHE A 189 -0.48 15.41 4.71
CA PHE A 189 -1.76 15.77 4.10
C PHE A 189 -2.74 16.37 5.12
N LEU A 190 -2.67 15.88 6.34
CA LEU A 190 -3.58 16.30 7.40
C LEU A 190 -3.46 17.79 7.74
N LYS A 191 -2.32 18.44 7.43
CA LYS A 191 -2.15 19.90 7.62
C LYS A 191 -3.23 20.73 6.93
N ASN A 192 -3.81 20.21 5.84
CA ASN A 192 -4.79 20.91 5.00
C ASN A 192 -6.25 20.49 5.28
N GLN A 193 -6.48 19.57 6.24
CA GLN A 193 -7.83 19.09 6.56
C GLN A 193 -8.40 19.81 7.80
N PRO A 194 -9.70 20.19 7.82
CA PRO A 194 -10.31 20.89 8.96
C PRO A 194 -10.11 20.16 10.31
N LEU A 195 -10.22 18.83 10.32
CA LEU A 195 -10.03 18.01 11.53
C LEU A 195 -8.63 18.14 12.13
N PHE A 196 -7.62 18.49 11.32
CA PHE A 196 -6.24 18.59 11.73
C PHE A 196 -5.78 20.01 12.08
N GLN A 197 -6.70 20.97 12.13
CA GLN A 197 -6.40 22.26 12.76
C GLN A 197 -6.15 22.13 14.26
N GLU A 198 -6.60 21.05 14.87
CA GLU A 198 -6.45 20.73 16.29
C GLU A 198 -5.13 20.01 16.63
N VAL A 199 -4.34 19.60 15.62
CA VAL A 199 -3.09 18.86 15.83
C VAL A 199 -1.93 19.47 15.06
N LYS A 200 -0.70 19.10 15.43
CA LYS A 200 0.54 19.48 14.75
C LYS A 200 1.55 18.35 14.77
N ILE A 201 2.42 18.33 13.75
CA ILE A 201 3.60 17.46 13.72
C ILE A 201 4.69 18.13 14.53
N VAL A 202 5.43 17.36 15.31
CA VAL A 202 6.57 17.82 16.10
C VAL A 202 7.79 16.93 15.87
N GLY A 203 8.98 17.51 16.03
CA GLY A 203 10.26 16.83 15.83
C GLY A 203 10.56 16.53 14.37
N GLU A 204 11.55 15.67 14.18
CA GLU A 204 12.03 15.21 12.87
C GLU A 204 11.32 13.90 12.44
N ILE A 205 11.50 13.52 11.18
CA ILE A 205 11.08 12.19 10.69
C ILE A 205 12.00 11.14 11.33
N LEU A 206 11.41 10.20 12.07
CA LEU A 206 12.11 9.26 12.94
C LEU A 206 12.65 8.01 12.21
N SER A 207 12.20 7.77 10.98
CA SER A 207 12.63 6.60 10.19
C SER A 207 12.76 6.92 8.72
N ASN A 208 13.47 6.06 7.98
CA ASN A 208 13.56 6.13 6.52
C ASN A 208 12.89 4.89 5.95
N GLU A 209 11.67 5.06 5.47
CA GLU A 209 10.80 3.98 5.02
C GLU A 209 10.46 4.11 3.54
N PHE A 210 10.14 2.99 2.91
CA PHE A 210 9.74 2.93 1.52
C PHE A 210 8.50 2.06 1.37
N TYR A 211 7.51 2.52 0.62
CA TYR A 211 6.31 1.78 0.30
C TYR A 211 6.43 1.07 -1.03
N ALA A 212 5.91 -0.15 -1.09
CA ALA A 212 5.90 -0.94 -2.29
C ALA A 212 4.57 -1.71 -2.45
N VAL A 213 4.27 -2.12 -3.68
CA VAL A 213 3.20 -3.08 -3.95
C VAL A 213 3.62 -4.45 -3.42
N VAL A 214 2.72 -5.14 -2.75
CA VAL A 214 2.98 -6.44 -2.13
C VAL A 214 2.23 -7.53 -2.88
N LEU A 215 2.93 -8.62 -3.18
CA LEU A 215 2.40 -9.82 -3.80
C LEU A 215 2.75 -11.05 -2.97
N ARG A 216 2.16 -12.19 -3.29
CA ARG A 216 2.69 -13.47 -2.79
C ARG A 216 4.11 -13.68 -3.31
N LYS A 217 4.92 -14.40 -2.55
CA LYS A 217 6.35 -14.55 -2.82
C LYS A 217 6.66 -15.33 -4.10
N ASP A 218 5.75 -16.18 -4.52
CA ASP A 218 5.82 -17.04 -5.71
C ASP A 218 5.31 -16.40 -7.00
N GLU A 219 4.72 -15.19 -6.94
CA GLU A 219 4.17 -14.47 -8.08
C GLU A 219 5.24 -13.71 -8.91
N ASN A 220 6.26 -14.43 -9.36
CA ASN A 220 7.44 -13.84 -10.00
C ASN A 220 7.11 -13.14 -11.34
N GLN A 221 6.19 -13.69 -12.13
CA GLN A 221 5.82 -13.10 -13.43
C GLN A 221 5.09 -11.78 -13.24
N LEU A 222 4.06 -11.75 -12.38
CA LEU A 222 3.30 -10.56 -12.07
C LEU A 222 4.21 -9.49 -11.42
N MET A 223 5.08 -9.89 -10.49
CA MET A 223 6.07 -9.00 -9.89
C MET A 223 6.97 -8.33 -10.93
N THR A 224 7.42 -9.08 -11.92
CA THR A 224 8.24 -8.55 -13.02
C THR A 224 7.46 -7.52 -13.84
N GLN A 225 6.20 -7.79 -14.18
CA GLN A 225 5.33 -6.87 -14.91
C GLN A 225 5.08 -5.57 -14.12
N ILE A 226 4.76 -5.68 -12.82
CA ILE A 226 4.56 -4.53 -11.92
C ILE A 226 5.84 -3.68 -11.84
N ASN A 227 7.00 -4.31 -11.63
CA ASN A 227 8.28 -3.59 -11.55
C ASN A 227 8.62 -2.86 -12.84
N LEU A 228 8.40 -3.47 -14.00
CA LEU A 228 8.61 -2.82 -15.31
C LEU A 228 7.65 -1.65 -15.49
N ALA A 229 6.39 -1.79 -15.08
CA ALA A 229 5.40 -0.71 -15.13
C ALA A 229 5.83 0.47 -14.25
N ILE A 230 6.19 0.22 -12.98
CA ILE A 230 6.65 1.27 -12.06
C ILE A 230 7.87 2.01 -12.62
N LYS A 231 8.88 1.29 -13.14
CA LYS A 231 10.06 1.92 -13.78
C LYS A 231 9.67 2.85 -14.94
N LYS A 232 8.73 2.44 -15.78
CA LYS A 232 8.24 3.27 -16.89
C LYS A 232 7.50 4.51 -16.39
N LEU A 233 6.66 4.37 -15.34
CA LEU A 233 5.91 5.48 -14.74
C LEU A 233 6.80 6.46 -13.97
N ILE A 234 7.94 6.01 -13.44
CA ILE A 234 9.00 6.90 -12.92
C ILE A 234 9.64 7.66 -14.08
N ALA A 235 10.05 6.94 -15.13
CA ALA A 235 10.79 7.52 -16.25
C ALA A 235 9.97 8.53 -17.08
N ASP A 236 8.66 8.31 -17.23
CA ASP A 236 7.76 9.21 -17.97
C ASP A 236 7.16 10.33 -17.10
N GLY A 237 7.52 10.38 -15.81
CA GLY A 237 7.09 11.42 -14.87
C GLY A 237 5.67 11.23 -14.30
N THR A 238 4.97 10.15 -14.62
CA THR A 238 3.60 9.92 -14.13
C THR A 238 3.55 9.87 -12.60
N ILE A 239 4.49 9.18 -11.95
CA ILE A 239 4.54 9.11 -10.47
C ILE A 239 4.75 10.49 -9.87
N ALA A 240 5.64 11.32 -10.45
CA ALA A 240 5.86 12.68 -9.98
C ALA A 240 4.60 13.56 -10.13
N GLN A 241 3.83 13.38 -11.21
CA GLN A 241 2.55 14.07 -11.39
C GLN A 241 1.51 13.63 -10.35
N LEU A 242 1.45 12.33 -10.01
CA LEU A 242 0.57 11.82 -8.97
C LEU A 242 0.99 12.35 -7.58
N HIS A 243 2.29 12.44 -7.27
CA HIS A 243 2.77 13.07 -6.04
C HIS A 243 2.29 14.53 -5.93
N LYS A 244 2.39 15.28 -7.03
CA LYS A 244 1.90 16.66 -7.08
C LYS A 244 0.38 16.74 -6.94
N LYS A 245 -0.37 15.87 -7.64
CA LYS A 245 -1.84 15.82 -7.58
C LYS A 245 -2.32 15.64 -6.15
N TRP A 246 -1.64 14.79 -5.38
CA TRP A 246 -2.04 14.40 -4.02
C TRP A 246 -1.26 15.14 -2.91
N ASP A 247 -0.50 16.18 -3.27
CA ASP A 247 0.26 17.05 -2.34
C ASP A 247 1.15 16.26 -1.36
N LEU A 248 1.83 15.22 -1.85
CA LEU A 248 2.68 14.37 -1.01
C LEU A 248 4.04 15.00 -0.67
N GLY A 249 4.34 16.17 -1.24
CA GLY A 249 5.61 16.88 -1.04
C GLY A 249 6.81 16.24 -1.76
N GLN A 250 7.91 16.98 -1.82
CA GLN A 250 9.15 16.50 -2.48
C GLN A 250 9.83 15.37 -1.69
N ALA A 251 9.67 15.31 -0.37
CA ALA A 251 10.29 14.30 0.48
C ALA A 251 9.75 12.87 0.23
N ALA A 252 8.58 12.76 -0.40
CA ALA A 252 7.98 11.47 -0.74
C ALA A 252 8.52 10.86 -2.05
N GLN A 253 9.37 11.56 -2.79
CA GLN A 253 9.93 11.04 -4.04
C GLN A 253 10.89 9.88 -3.77
N VAL A 254 10.77 8.83 -4.57
CA VAL A 254 11.75 7.72 -4.60
C VAL A 254 12.96 8.18 -5.40
N PRO A 255 14.17 7.84 -4.98
CA PRO A 255 15.39 8.17 -5.71
C PRO A 255 15.48 7.46 -7.05
#